data_4899d33d4fa509db335116387866adc4
#
_entry.id   4899d33d4fa509db335116387866adc4
#
_cell.length_a   1.000
_cell.length_b   1.000
_cell.length_c   1.000
_cell.angle_alpha   90.00
_cell.angle_beta   90.00
_cell.angle_gamma   90.00
#
_symmetry.space_group_name_H-M   'P 1'
#
loop_
_entity.id
_entity.type
_entity.pdbx_description
1 polymer ?
#
loop_
_entity_poly.entity_id
_entity_poly.type
_entity_poly.pdbx_seq_one_letter_code
_entity_poly.pdbx_strand_id
1 'polypeptide(L)'
;PPLHTATFHITHANIFGKTLAQLQLRSMTGAVISRIKHKDRTSIPVAQTILHEGDMIKAVGNDKSLEQLALLVGERVENDLPFGSTQELQSLLVTNKNVIHKSLGYLNLQRTFNCTVTRVRRSGIDLSPEPELMLKFGDKLMVAGEKEDIKELGQVFGNDEKKLSD
;
A
#
# COMPACT_ATOMS: atom_id res chain seq x y z
N PRO A 1 -2.52 -0.52 22.80
CA PRO A 1 -2.58 -1.86 22.23
C PRO A 1 -1.80 -1.94 20.91
N PRO A 2 -1.18 -3.09 20.65
CA PRO A 2 -0.36 -3.23 19.46
C PRO A 2 -1.20 -3.17 18.17
N LEU A 3 -0.62 -2.62 17.13
CA LEU A 3 -1.24 -2.58 15.81
C LEU A 3 -0.77 -3.78 15.01
N HIS A 4 -1.70 -4.36 14.28
CA HIS A 4 -1.46 -5.47 13.38
C HIS A 4 -1.95 -5.13 11.99
N THR A 5 -1.45 -5.86 10.99
CA THR A 5 -1.92 -5.75 9.62
C THR A 5 -2.71 -7.02 9.28
N ALA A 6 -3.82 -6.87 8.59
CA ALA A 6 -4.62 -8.00 8.14
C ALA A 6 -5.17 -7.74 6.75
N THR A 7 -5.43 -8.82 6.02
CA THR A 7 -6.00 -8.79 4.68
C THR A 7 -7.44 -9.29 4.73
N PHE A 8 -8.31 -8.62 4.00
CA PHE A 8 -9.75 -8.95 3.97
C PHE A 8 -10.21 -9.09 2.53
N HIS A 9 -11.12 -10.01 2.31
CA HIS A 9 -11.77 -10.19 1.02
C HIS A 9 -13.12 -9.48 1.05
N ILE A 10 -13.38 -8.60 0.09
CA ILE A 10 -14.61 -7.81 0.04
C ILE A 10 -15.73 -8.70 -0.51
N THR A 11 -16.59 -9.17 0.39
CA THR A 11 -17.66 -10.13 0.05
C THR A 11 -19.04 -9.69 0.50
N HIS A 12 -19.17 -8.66 1.33
CA HIS A 12 -20.46 -8.19 1.82
C HIS A 12 -21.11 -7.26 0.80
N ALA A 13 -22.27 -7.65 0.30
CA ALA A 13 -22.94 -6.96 -0.81
C ALA A 13 -23.32 -5.51 -0.49
N ASN A 14 -23.60 -5.20 0.77
CA ASN A 14 -24.00 -3.84 1.17
C ASN A 14 -22.94 -2.79 0.90
N ILE A 15 -21.68 -3.18 0.77
CA ILE A 15 -20.60 -2.19 0.55
C ILE A 15 -20.15 -2.12 -0.90
N PHE A 16 -20.65 -2.99 -1.77
CA PHE A 16 -20.23 -3.00 -3.18
C PHE A 16 -20.62 -1.69 -3.86
N GLY A 17 -19.70 -1.14 -4.63
CA GLY A 17 -19.93 0.06 -5.42
C GLY A 17 -19.90 1.36 -4.61
N LYS A 18 -19.60 1.30 -3.34
CA LYS A 18 -19.53 2.48 -2.47
C LYS A 18 -18.09 2.96 -2.32
N THR A 19 -17.96 4.27 -2.12
CA THR A 19 -16.64 4.88 -1.88
C THR A 19 -16.23 4.71 -0.42
N LEU A 20 -14.94 4.81 -0.17
CA LEU A 20 -14.43 4.78 1.21
C LEU A 20 -15.01 5.94 2.04
N ALA A 21 -15.19 7.11 1.42
CA ALA A 21 -15.81 8.26 2.09
C ALA A 21 -17.22 7.95 2.57
N GLN A 22 -18.03 7.26 1.73
CA GLN A 22 -19.39 6.88 2.10
C GLN A 22 -19.44 5.85 3.22
N LEU A 23 -18.49 4.92 3.20
CA LEU A 23 -18.46 3.80 4.15
C LEU A 23 -17.96 4.18 5.53
N GLN A 24 -17.09 5.19 5.62
CA GLN A 24 -16.52 5.67 6.88
C GLN A 24 -15.94 4.56 7.75
N LEU A 25 -15.23 3.62 7.13
CA LEU A 25 -14.73 2.43 7.83
C LEU A 25 -13.77 2.79 8.98
N ARG A 26 -12.93 3.81 8.78
CA ARG A 26 -12.01 4.24 9.82
C ARG A 26 -12.75 4.76 11.04
N SER A 27 -13.78 5.58 10.85
CA SER A 27 -14.58 6.13 11.95
C SER A 27 -15.33 5.04 12.70
N MET A 28 -15.82 4.03 11.97
CA MET A 28 -16.65 2.98 12.54
C MET A 28 -15.84 1.90 13.25
N THR A 29 -14.64 1.61 12.76
CA THR A 29 -13.87 0.47 13.25
C THR A 29 -12.56 0.87 13.94
N GLY A 30 -12.00 2.01 13.58
CA GLY A 30 -10.66 2.40 13.98
C GLY A 30 -9.56 1.81 13.09
N ALA A 31 -9.90 0.92 12.17
CA ALA A 31 -8.92 0.35 11.25
C ALA A 31 -8.68 1.29 10.07
N VAL A 32 -7.46 1.35 9.60
CA VAL A 32 -7.06 2.16 8.45
C VAL A 32 -6.75 1.23 7.29
N ILE A 33 -7.39 1.45 6.16
CA ILE A 33 -7.11 0.69 4.95
C ILE A 33 -5.83 1.26 4.34
N SER A 34 -4.80 0.44 4.27
CA SER A 34 -3.49 0.87 3.79
C SER A 34 -3.32 0.68 2.29
N ARG A 35 -3.96 -0.35 1.73
CA ARG A 35 -3.92 -0.59 0.28
C ARG A 35 -5.11 -1.42 -0.16
N ILE A 36 -5.43 -1.31 -1.45
CA ILE A 36 -6.52 -2.05 -2.09
C ILE A 36 -5.98 -2.74 -3.32
N LYS A 37 -6.39 -3.98 -3.52
CA LYS A 37 -6.13 -4.71 -4.75
C LYS A 37 -7.45 -4.96 -5.46
N HIS A 38 -7.62 -4.33 -6.62
CA HIS A 38 -8.77 -4.52 -7.50
C HIS A 38 -8.26 -5.18 -8.78
N LYS A 39 -8.74 -6.39 -9.06
CA LYS A 39 -8.21 -7.23 -10.14
C LYS A 39 -6.69 -7.39 -9.90
N ASP A 40 -5.85 -7.04 -10.85
CA ASP A 40 -4.39 -7.16 -10.70
C ASP A 40 -3.72 -5.85 -10.31
N ARG A 41 -4.50 -4.87 -9.90
CA ARG A 41 -4.00 -3.53 -9.63
C ARG A 41 -4.07 -3.19 -8.15
N THR A 42 -2.90 -2.89 -7.57
CA THR A 42 -2.79 -2.44 -6.19
C THR A 42 -2.68 -0.91 -6.18
N SER A 43 -3.38 -0.28 -5.25
CA SER A 43 -3.33 1.17 -5.11
C SER A 43 -3.41 1.58 -3.66
N ILE A 44 -2.97 2.81 -3.37
CA ILE A 44 -3.17 3.45 -2.08
C ILE A 44 -4.58 4.05 -2.11
N PRO A 45 -5.44 3.72 -1.14
CA PRO A 45 -6.82 4.19 -1.16
C PRO A 45 -6.93 5.69 -0.89
N VAL A 46 -7.92 6.30 -1.53
CA VAL A 46 -8.32 7.69 -1.27
C VAL A 46 -9.82 7.71 -0.98
N ALA A 47 -10.34 8.88 -0.60
CA ALA A 47 -11.75 9.01 -0.21
C ALA A 47 -12.72 8.53 -1.29
N GLN A 48 -12.38 8.76 -2.57
CA GLN A 48 -13.23 8.39 -3.71
C GLN A 48 -13.02 6.97 -4.20
N THR A 49 -12.11 6.21 -3.59
CA THR A 49 -11.88 4.82 -3.99
C THR A 49 -13.14 4.00 -3.77
N ILE A 50 -13.56 3.27 -4.80
CA ILE A 50 -14.76 2.42 -4.76
C ILE A 50 -14.34 0.99 -4.46
N LEU A 51 -15.08 0.34 -3.56
CA LEU A 51 -14.89 -1.08 -3.28
C LEU A 51 -15.80 -1.92 -4.16
N HIS A 52 -15.25 -2.97 -4.75
CA HIS A 52 -15.99 -3.88 -5.62
C HIS A 52 -15.95 -5.29 -5.04
N GLU A 53 -16.95 -6.09 -5.41
CA GLU A 53 -16.97 -7.51 -5.06
C GLU A 53 -15.66 -8.17 -5.48
N GLY A 54 -15.08 -8.93 -4.55
CA GLY A 54 -13.86 -9.67 -4.84
C GLY A 54 -12.57 -8.89 -4.65
N ASP A 55 -12.65 -7.60 -4.36
CA ASP A 55 -11.46 -6.82 -4.04
C ASP A 55 -10.82 -7.34 -2.76
N MET A 56 -9.52 -7.12 -2.64
CA MET A 56 -8.76 -7.40 -1.42
C MET A 56 -8.31 -6.09 -0.80
N ILE A 57 -8.42 -5.97 0.51
CA ILE A 57 -7.89 -4.80 1.21
C ILE A 57 -6.92 -5.24 2.29
N LYS A 58 -5.88 -4.44 2.50
CA LYS A 58 -5.03 -4.54 3.67
C LYS A 58 -5.38 -3.43 4.63
N ALA A 59 -5.51 -3.77 5.89
CA ALA A 59 -5.85 -2.79 6.92
C ALA A 59 -4.93 -2.92 8.12
N VAL A 60 -4.75 -1.81 8.81
CA VAL A 60 -3.94 -1.72 10.02
C VAL A 60 -4.84 -1.31 11.17
N GLY A 61 -4.75 -1.99 12.28
CA GLY A 61 -5.53 -1.68 13.47
C GLY A 61 -5.19 -2.62 14.61
N ASN A 62 -5.80 -2.37 15.77
CA ASN A 62 -5.72 -3.34 16.87
C ASN A 62 -6.67 -4.50 16.57
N ASP A 63 -6.61 -5.54 17.39
CA ASP A 63 -7.40 -6.75 17.14
C ASP A 63 -8.90 -6.45 17.07
N LYS A 64 -9.40 -5.60 17.96
CA LYS A 64 -10.82 -5.25 17.99
C LYS A 64 -11.23 -4.51 16.70
N SER A 65 -10.41 -3.57 16.27
CA SER A 65 -10.68 -2.82 15.02
C SER A 65 -10.73 -3.75 13.82
N LEU A 66 -9.81 -4.69 13.73
CA LEU A 66 -9.75 -5.63 12.62
C LEU A 66 -10.95 -6.61 12.65
N GLU A 67 -11.38 -7.04 13.84
CA GLU A 67 -12.58 -7.87 13.96
C GLU A 67 -13.83 -7.12 13.49
N GLN A 68 -13.96 -5.86 13.87
CA GLN A 68 -15.10 -5.04 13.45
C GLN A 68 -15.08 -4.80 11.95
N LEU A 69 -13.89 -4.60 11.38
CA LEU A 69 -13.77 -4.43 9.93
C LEU A 69 -14.24 -5.68 9.20
N ALA A 70 -13.87 -6.86 9.70
CA ALA A 70 -14.30 -8.13 9.08
C ALA A 70 -15.82 -8.26 9.03
N LEU A 71 -16.50 -7.81 10.07
CA LEU A 71 -17.98 -7.86 10.11
C LEU A 71 -18.61 -6.96 9.05
N LEU A 72 -17.95 -5.88 8.68
CA LEU A 72 -18.50 -4.92 7.72
C LEU A 72 -18.15 -5.25 6.27
N VAL A 73 -16.96 -5.77 6.00
CA VAL A 73 -16.48 -5.89 4.62
C VAL A 73 -16.40 -7.33 4.10
N GLY A 74 -16.15 -8.29 4.97
CA GLY A 74 -16.00 -9.68 4.59
C GLY A 74 -14.88 -10.37 5.37
N GLU A 75 -14.64 -11.63 5.02
CA GLU A 75 -13.75 -12.47 5.79
C GLU A 75 -12.29 -12.02 5.74
N ARG A 76 -11.65 -12.11 6.90
CA ARG A 76 -10.20 -11.99 6.99
C ARG A 76 -9.58 -13.19 6.29
N VAL A 77 -8.58 -12.94 5.45
CA VAL A 77 -7.82 -13.99 4.80
C VAL A 77 -6.76 -14.45 5.78
N GLU A 78 -6.99 -15.61 6.39
CA GLU A 78 -6.10 -16.13 7.44
C GLU A 78 -4.77 -16.62 6.90
N ASN A 79 -4.78 -17.12 5.70
CA ASN A 79 -3.56 -17.40 4.98
C ASN A 79 -3.26 -16.20 4.10
N ASP A 80 -2.69 -15.17 4.69
CA ASP A 80 -1.72 -14.42 3.91
C ASP A 80 -0.77 -15.51 3.46
N LEU A 81 -1.02 -16.03 2.27
CA LEU A 81 -0.09 -16.93 1.63
C LEU A 81 1.27 -16.37 1.92
N PRO A 82 2.17 -17.16 2.50
CA PRO A 82 3.49 -16.64 2.78
C PRO A 82 4.04 -16.16 1.47
N PHE A 83 3.93 -14.86 1.23
CA PHE A 83 4.71 -14.21 0.23
C PHE A 83 6.13 -14.54 0.62
N GLY A 84 6.78 -15.44 -0.08
CA GLY A 84 8.05 -16.04 0.20
C GLY A 84 8.79 -15.46 1.42
N SER A 85 9.30 -16.30 2.26
CA SER A 85 9.99 -15.90 3.47
C SER A 85 11.31 -15.17 3.24
N THR A 86 11.68 -14.88 1.97
CA THR A 86 12.98 -14.33 1.62
C THR A 86 12.89 -12.83 1.41
N GLN A 87 13.62 -12.09 2.23
CA GLN A 87 13.80 -10.66 2.03
C GLN A 87 14.64 -10.43 0.78
N GLU A 88 14.20 -9.51 -0.06
CA GLU A 88 14.93 -9.11 -1.26
C GLU A 88 15.26 -7.62 -1.19
N LEU A 89 16.22 -7.23 -2.01
CA LEU A 89 16.60 -5.85 -2.19
C LEU A 89 16.44 -5.54 -3.68
N GLN A 90 15.53 -4.64 -4.02
CA GLN A 90 15.26 -4.29 -5.41
C GLN A 90 15.19 -2.79 -5.59
N SER A 91 15.46 -2.37 -6.81
CA SER A 91 15.42 -0.96 -7.21
C SER A 91 14.07 -0.67 -7.86
N LEU A 92 13.38 0.38 -7.39
CA LEU A 92 12.11 0.83 -7.95
C LEU A 92 12.23 2.27 -8.44
N LEU A 93 11.62 2.56 -9.59
CA LEU A 93 11.62 3.86 -10.22
C LEU A 93 10.35 4.62 -9.91
N VAL A 94 10.47 5.89 -9.54
CA VAL A 94 9.30 6.75 -9.30
C VAL A 94 8.89 7.40 -10.61
N THR A 95 7.81 6.90 -11.21
CA THR A 95 7.26 7.41 -12.46
C THR A 95 5.75 7.67 -12.38
N ASN A 96 5.12 7.39 -11.25
CA ASN A 96 3.70 7.66 -11.04
C ASN A 96 3.53 9.06 -10.44
N LYS A 97 2.85 9.93 -11.17
CA LYS A 97 2.63 11.32 -10.75
C LYS A 97 1.88 11.42 -9.42
N ASN A 98 1.11 10.41 -9.06
CA ASN A 98 0.32 10.43 -7.83
C ASN A 98 1.15 10.33 -6.55
N VAL A 99 2.39 9.88 -6.65
CA VAL A 99 3.29 9.78 -5.49
C VAL A 99 4.36 10.87 -5.48
N ILE A 100 4.44 11.67 -6.52
CA ILE A 100 5.43 12.76 -6.61
C ILE A 100 5.04 13.85 -5.62
N HIS A 101 6.05 14.44 -4.98
CA HIS A 101 5.91 15.47 -3.96
C HIS A 101 5.28 14.99 -2.66
N LYS A 102 5.19 13.67 -2.49
CA LYS A 102 4.83 13.10 -1.20
C LYS A 102 6.11 12.65 -0.48
N SER A 103 6.14 12.84 0.83
CA SER A 103 7.30 12.42 1.62
C SER A 103 7.28 10.93 1.91
N LEU A 104 8.44 10.36 2.17
CA LEU A 104 8.52 8.95 2.58
C LEU A 104 7.75 8.72 3.88
N GLY A 105 7.80 9.66 4.81
CA GLY A 105 7.05 9.56 6.05
C GLY A 105 5.55 9.54 5.84
N TYR A 106 5.06 10.37 4.92
CA TYR A 106 3.63 10.40 4.58
C TYR A 106 3.19 9.06 3.99
N LEU A 107 4.00 8.49 3.08
CA LEU A 107 3.67 7.22 2.43
C LEU A 107 3.77 6.04 3.39
N ASN A 108 4.67 6.12 4.38
CA ASN A 108 4.84 5.13 5.43
C ASN A 108 4.88 3.69 4.90
N LEU A 109 5.87 3.41 4.05
CA LEU A 109 5.93 2.16 3.29
C LEU A 109 6.12 0.92 4.17
N GLN A 110 6.76 1.06 5.32
CA GLN A 110 6.91 -0.03 6.26
C GLN A 110 5.53 -0.51 6.75
N ARG A 111 4.64 0.43 7.03
CA ARG A 111 3.32 0.13 7.55
C ARG A 111 2.36 -0.32 6.45
N THR A 112 2.43 0.31 5.29
CA THR A 112 1.47 0.06 4.21
C THR A 112 1.85 -1.13 3.34
N PHE A 113 3.16 -1.35 3.12
CA PHE A 113 3.65 -2.39 2.21
C PHE A 113 4.66 -3.34 2.85
N ASN A 114 4.99 -3.14 4.13
CA ASN A 114 6.01 -3.93 4.81
C ASN A 114 7.36 -3.88 4.07
N CYS A 115 7.67 -2.73 3.49
CA CYS A 115 8.91 -2.49 2.76
C CYS A 115 9.68 -1.35 3.40
N THR A 116 11.00 -1.41 3.31
CA THR A 116 11.90 -0.38 3.82
C THR A 116 12.70 0.21 2.67
N VAL A 117 12.69 1.54 2.54
CA VAL A 117 13.57 2.22 1.60
C VAL A 117 14.93 2.38 2.28
N THR A 118 15.96 1.76 1.67
CA THR A 118 17.30 1.79 2.23
C THR A 118 18.17 2.90 1.62
N ARG A 119 17.81 3.35 0.41
CA ARG A 119 18.57 4.36 -0.31
C ARG A 119 17.70 5.00 -1.38
N VAL A 120 17.91 6.30 -1.61
CA VAL A 120 17.28 7.02 -2.73
C VAL A 120 18.38 7.57 -3.61
N ARG A 121 18.28 7.35 -4.92
CA ARG A 121 19.22 7.90 -5.88
C ARG A 121 18.49 8.88 -6.78
N ARG A 122 19.02 10.11 -6.84
CA ARG A 122 18.44 11.20 -7.63
C ARG A 122 19.54 11.83 -8.45
N SER A 123 19.41 11.75 -9.78
CA SER A 123 20.41 12.32 -10.70
C SER A 123 21.83 11.87 -10.36
N GLY A 124 22.00 10.58 -10.06
CA GLY A 124 23.29 9.99 -9.74
C GLY A 124 23.80 10.24 -8.33
N ILE A 125 23.05 10.97 -7.51
CA ILE A 125 23.44 11.29 -6.13
C ILE A 125 22.64 10.44 -5.15
N ASP A 126 23.31 9.83 -4.19
CA ASP A 126 22.65 9.06 -3.13
C ASP A 126 22.18 10.00 -2.02
N LEU A 127 20.90 9.86 -1.69
CA LEU A 127 20.26 10.62 -0.62
C LEU A 127 19.84 9.66 0.49
N SER A 128 19.92 10.13 1.74
CA SER A 128 19.40 9.37 2.87
C SER A 128 17.87 9.34 2.82
N PRO A 129 17.26 8.17 3.08
CA PRO A 129 15.80 8.06 3.04
C PRO A 129 15.14 8.58 4.32
N GLU A 130 15.31 9.85 4.59
CA GLU A 130 14.69 10.49 5.74
C GLU A 130 13.18 10.62 5.56
N PRO A 131 12.38 10.61 6.65
CA PRO A 131 10.92 10.74 6.52
C PRO A 131 10.47 11.99 5.79
N GLU A 132 11.23 13.07 5.87
CA GLU A 132 10.90 14.35 5.24
C GLU A 132 11.21 14.39 3.76
N LEU A 133 11.93 13.39 3.24
CA LEU A 133 12.35 13.39 1.84
C LEU A 133 11.13 13.27 0.93
N MET A 134 10.96 14.28 0.08
CA MET A 134 9.87 14.31 -0.90
C MET A 134 10.31 13.56 -2.16
N LEU A 135 9.47 12.68 -2.68
CA LEU A 135 9.79 11.94 -3.89
C LEU A 135 9.64 12.83 -5.12
N LYS A 136 10.53 12.62 -6.08
CA LYS A 136 10.51 13.31 -7.37
C LYS A 136 10.48 12.31 -8.51
N PHE A 137 9.94 12.73 -9.65
CA PHE A 137 9.92 11.90 -10.84
C PHE A 137 11.35 11.49 -11.21
N GLY A 138 11.53 10.20 -11.47
CA GLY A 138 12.84 9.67 -11.83
C GLY A 138 13.70 9.21 -10.66
N ASP A 139 13.25 9.44 -9.41
CA ASP A 139 13.97 8.91 -8.26
C ASP A 139 14.04 7.39 -8.35
N LYS A 140 15.18 6.84 -7.99
CA LYS A 140 15.37 5.40 -7.89
C LYS A 140 15.47 5.02 -6.42
N LEU A 141 14.54 4.20 -5.96
CA LEU A 141 14.49 3.77 -4.57
C LEU A 141 15.03 2.36 -4.45
N MET A 142 15.99 2.16 -3.55
CA MET A 142 16.41 0.81 -3.19
C MET A 142 15.53 0.35 -2.04
N VAL A 143 14.80 -0.73 -2.26
CA VAL A 143 13.74 -1.18 -1.35
C VAL A 143 14.03 -2.60 -0.87
N ALA A 144 13.95 -2.81 0.43
CA ALA A 144 14.07 -4.12 1.06
C ALA A 144 12.68 -4.59 1.49
N GLY A 145 12.37 -5.86 1.24
CA GLY A 145 11.10 -6.46 1.61
C GLY A 145 10.93 -7.81 0.96
N GLU A 146 9.76 -8.39 1.11
CA GLU A 146 9.44 -9.62 0.42
C GLU A 146 9.10 -9.34 -1.03
N LYS A 147 9.38 -10.31 -1.90
CA LYS A 147 9.22 -10.16 -3.35
C LYS A 147 7.83 -9.64 -3.75
N GLU A 148 6.78 -10.23 -3.19
CA GLU A 148 5.42 -9.83 -3.55
C GLU A 148 5.07 -8.43 -3.04
N ASP A 149 5.56 -8.06 -1.88
CA ASP A 149 5.36 -6.71 -1.34
C ASP A 149 6.07 -5.67 -2.20
N ILE A 150 7.29 -5.95 -2.62
CA ILE A 150 8.05 -5.06 -3.51
C ILE A 150 7.35 -4.93 -4.87
N LYS A 151 6.83 -6.03 -5.39
CA LYS A 151 6.09 -6.01 -6.65
C LYS A 151 4.88 -5.10 -6.59
N GLU A 152 4.09 -5.19 -5.51
CA GLU A 152 2.93 -4.32 -5.30
C GLU A 152 3.36 -2.86 -5.17
N LEU A 153 4.43 -2.60 -4.43
CA LEU A 153 4.96 -1.25 -4.27
C LEU A 153 5.43 -0.69 -5.61
N GLY A 154 6.04 -1.52 -6.45
CA GLY A 154 6.43 -1.12 -7.80
C GLY A 154 5.26 -0.62 -8.64
N GLN A 155 4.10 -1.25 -8.50
CA GLN A 155 2.89 -0.80 -9.20
C GLN A 155 2.45 0.57 -8.71
N VAL A 156 2.58 0.85 -7.41
CA VAL A 156 2.22 2.15 -6.84
C VAL A 156 3.18 3.24 -7.31
N PHE A 157 4.48 2.95 -7.37
CA PHE A 157 5.48 3.94 -7.80
C PHE A 157 5.54 4.11 -9.32
N GLY A 158 4.96 3.20 -10.07
CA GLY A 158 4.99 3.20 -11.52
C GLY A 158 6.06 2.30 -12.09
N ASN A 159 7.30 2.44 -11.63
CA ASN A 159 8.46 1.61 -12.02
C ASN A 159 8.54 1.38 -13.53
N ASP A 160 8.32 2.44 -14.30
CA ASP A 160 8.23 2.37 -15.76
C ASP A 160 9.39 3.14 -16.41
N GLU A 161 10.41 2.41 -16.82
CA GLU A 161 11.61 3.00 -17.43
C GLU A 161 11.30 3.77 -18.72
N LYS A 162 10.25 3.40 -19.42
CA LYS A 162 9.88 4.06 -20.69
C LYS A 162 9.48 5.51 -20.45
N LYS A 163 8.92 5.84 -19.29
CA LYS A 163 8.52 7.21 -18.98
C LYS A 163 9.69 8.14 -18.78
N LEU A 164 10.88 7.60 -18.51
CA LEU A 164 12.08 8.43 -18.34
C LEU A 164 12.65 8.94 -19.66
N SER A 165 12.34 8.27 -20.77
CA SER A 165 12.90 8.63 -22.08
C SER A 165 12.06 9.66 -22.82
N ASP A 166 10.96 10.08 -22.29
CA ASP A 166 10.05 11.05 -22.93
C ASP A 166 10.29 12.46 -22.43
#